data_41322cb46ab5718377a89e0682892301
#
_entry.id   41322cb46ab5718377a89e0682892301
#
_cell.length_a   1.000
_cell.length_b   1.000
_cell.length_c   1.000
_cell.angle_alpha   90.00
_cell.angle_beta   90.00
_cell.angle_gamma   90.00
#
_symmetry.space_group_name_H-M   'P 1'
#
loop_
_entity.id
_entity.type
_entity.pdbx_description
1 polymer ?
#
loop_
_entity_poly.entity_id
_entity_poly.type
_entity_poly.pdbx_seq_one_letter_code
_entity_poly.pdbx_strand_id
1 'polypeptide(L)'
;IIGLSGIWGLKKDIEYFSPSWRKEISAGPVITNLIHEIDCLRFIFGEVKAVSSFSSNSVRGFKKEDIVSVNFKFKSGILGNFLITDSGSSPWSWETDLGENISLPKLGENSVRIIGTEGSLEFPNIKLWSYKNKKINNDWKDDIFKEDISSLEVDPYVAQLLHFKDVILRKTEPLTNAKDAMETLKVAISILDSADDN
;
A
#
# COMPACT_ATOMS: atom_id res chain seq x y z
N ILE A 1 -11.38 -8.88 9.57
CA ILE A 1 -10.10 -8.98 8.85
C ILE A 1 -9.05 -9.52 9.81
N ILE A 2 -8.23 -10.46 9.33
CA ILE A 2 -7.16 -11.10 10.12
C ILE A 2 -5.77 -10.81 9.57
N GLY A 3 -5.64 -10.57 8.27
CA GLY A 3 -4.34 -10.28 7.68
C GLY A 3 -4.40 -9.68 6.28
N LEU A 4 -3.23 -9.20 5.83
CA LEU A 4 -3.02 -8.71 4.48
C LEU A 4 -1.62 -9.04 3.95
N SER A 5 -1.50 -9.10 2.63
CA SER A 5 -0.23 -9.22 1.92
C SER A 5 -0.25 -8.30 0.71
N GLY A 6 0.79 -7.48 0.55
CA GLY A 6 0.86 -6.52 -0.55
C GLY A 6 2.23 -6.46 -1.23
N ILE A 7 2.22 -5.97 -2.45
CA ILE A 7 3.42 -5.71 -3.26
C ILE A 7 3.27 -4.35 -3.92
N TRP A 8 4.34 -3.57 -3.91
CA TRP A 8 4.53 -2.44 -4.79
C TRP A 8 5.85 -2.62 -5.55
N GLY A 9 5.77 -2.73 -6.86
CA GLY A 9 6.94 -2.97 -7.68
C GLY A 9 6.85 -2.25 -9.02
N LEU A 10 7.50 -1.08 -9.12
CA LEU A 10 7.62 -0.33 -10.37
C LEU A 10 9.09 -0.03 -10.64
N LYS A 11 9.61 -0.51 -11.78
CA LYS A 11 11.00 -0.28 -12.14
C LYS A 11 11.19 1.17 -12.59
N LYS A 12 11.97 1.94 -11.80
CA LYS A 12 12.48 3.25 -12.21
C LYS A 12 13.73 3.07 -13.05
N ASP A 13 13.80 3.75 -14.18
CA ASP A 13 14.98 3.73 -15.05
C ASP A 13 16.17 4.50 -14.44
N ILE A 14 17.34 4.40 -15.07
CA ILE A 14 18.55 5.05 -14.56
C ILE A 14 18.48 6.57 -14.67
N GLU A 15 17.72 7.11 -15.63
CA GLU A 15 17.59 8.54 -15.85
C GLU A 15 16.79 9.21 -14.72
N TYR A 16 15.83 8.48 -14.14
CA TYR A 16 15.13 8.93 -12.93
C TYR A 16 16.11 9.34 -11.82
N PHE A 17 17.27 8.66 -11.72
CA PHE A 17 18.30 8.92 -10.70
C PHE A 17 19.37 9.93 -11.15
N SER A 18 19.16 10.67 -12.23
CA SER A 18 20.09 11.74 -12.66
C SER A 18 20.29 12.81 -11.59
N PRO A 19 19.26 13.31 -10.88
CA PRO A 19 19.48 14.18 -9.72
C PRO A 19 20.15 13.39 -8.58
N SER A 20 21.26 13.92 -8.05
CA SER A 20 22.07 13.24 -7.04
C SER A 20 21.30 12.87 -5.76
N TRP A 21 20.36 13.74 -5.33
CA TRP A 21 19.57 13.51 -4.13
C TRP A 21 18.71 12.25 -4.18
N ARG A 22 18.32 11.80 -5.40
CA ARG A 22 17.53 10.55 -5.58
C ARG A 22 18.32 9.25 -5.30
N LYS A 23 19.62 9.37 -5.02
CA LYS A 23 20.50 8.25 -4.64
C LYS A 23 20.80 8.22 -3.14
N GLU A 24 20.34 9.25 -2.42
CA GLU A 24 20.56 9.38 -0.98
C GLU A 24 19.54 8.57 -0.17
N ILE A 25 19.84 8.27 1.08
CA ILE A 25 19.01 7.46 2.00
C ILE A 25 17.57 7.96 2.08
N SER A 26 17.39 9.29 2.10
CA SER A 26 16.06 9.92 2.20
C SER A 26 15.18 9.80 0.95
N ALA A 27 15.69 9.22 -0.14
CA ALA A 27 14.98 9.11 -1.43
C ALA A 27 14.67 7.66 -1.83
N GLY A 28 14.72 6.73 -0.89
CA GLY A 28 14.37 5.33 -1.13
C GLY A 28 12.87 5.11 -1.32
N PRO A 29 12.48 3.94 -1.86
CA PRO A 29 11.09 3.61 -2.15
C PRO A 29 10.20 3.58 -0.91
N VAL A 30 10.71 3.39 0.30
CA VAL A 30 9.90 3.50 1.52
C VAL A 30 9.35 4.91 1.68
N ILE A 31 10.19 5.93 1.56
CA ILE A 31 9.78 7.33 1.76
C ILE A 31 9.06 7.90 0.53
N THR A 32 9.45 7.49 -0.67
CA THR A 32 8.90 8.09 -1.90
C THR A 32 7.65 7.41 -2.44
N ASN A 33 7.40 6.15 -2.06
CA ASN A 33 6.30 5.35 -2.58
C ASN A 33 5.51 4.64 -1.46
N LEU A 34 6.15 3.81 -0.63
CA LEU A 34 5.43 3.03 0.39
C LEU A 34 4.70 3.92 1.41
N ILE A 35 5.13 5.15 1.60
CA ILE A 35 4.44 6.11 2.49
C ILE A 35 2.97 6.29 2.11
N HIS A 36 2.62 6.25 0.82
CA HIS A 36 1.24 6.34 0.34
C HIS A 36 0.44 5.08 0.69
N GLU A 37 1.06 3.91 0.51
CA GLU A 37 0.45 2.63 0.89
C GLU A 37 0.26 2.56 2.40
N ILE A 38 1.24 3.01 3.20
CA ILE A 38 1.14 3.06 4.67
C ILE A 38 -0.05 3.92 5.10
N ASP A 39 -0.27 5.05 4.45
CA ASP A 39 -1.40 5.94 4.75
C ASP A 39 -2.73 5.22 4.50
N CYS A 40 -2.87 4.59 3.34
CA CYS A 40 -4.04 3.78 3.00
C CYS A 40 -4.22 2.58 3.97
N LEU A 41 -3.14 1.88 4.31
CA LEU A 41 -3.20 0.76 5.27
C LEU A 41 -3.65 1.23 6.66
N ARG A 42 -3.18 2.38 7.13
CA ARG A 42 -3.62 2.99 8.39
C ARG A 42 -5.09 3.37 8.34
N PHE A 43 -5.54 3.95 7.23
CA PHE A 43 -6.94 4.32 7.03
C PHE A 43 -7.87 3.09 7.08
N ILE A 44 -7.47 1.99 6.45
CA ILE A 44 -8.31 0.78 6.32
C ILE A 44 -8.25 -0.10 7.58
N PHE A 45 -7.05 -0.30 8.15
CA PHE A 45 -6.81 -1.30 9.20
C PHE A 45 -6.55 -0.71 10.58
N GLY A 46 -6.45 0.61 10.66
CA GLY A 46 -6.12 1.34 11.87
C GLY A 46 -4.62 1.49 12.12
N GLU A 47 -4.26 2.01 13.28
CA GLU A 47 -2.89 2.36 13.63
C GLU A 47 -1.95 1.16 13.67
N VAL A 48 -0.75 1.36 13.12
CA VAL A 48 0.36 0.39 13.23
C VAL A 48 0.92 0.41 14.65
N LYS A 49 1.09 -0.77 15.23
CA LYS A 49 1.67 -0.97 16.56
C LYS A 49 3.17 -1.23 16.49
N ALA A 50 3.62 -2.02 15.52
CA ALA A 50 5.01 -2.41 15.36
C ALA A 50 5.28 -2.81 13.91
N VAL A 51 6.53 -2.66 13.48
CA VAL A 51 7.06 -3.13 12.20
C VAL A 51 8.33 -3.95 12.42
N SER A 52 8.64 -4.83 11.46
CA SER A 52 9.93 -5.53 11.34
C SER A 52 10.25 -5.64 9.87
N SER A 53 11.47 -5.27 9.47
CA SER A 53 11.83 -5.14 8.06
C SER A 53 13.26 -5.58 7.77
N PHE A 54 13.50 -5.91 6.50
CA PHE A 54 14.82 -6.13 5.90
C PHE A 54 14.88 -5.31 4.63
N SER A 55 16.05 -4.72 4.36
CA SER A 55 16.30 -3.94 3.14
C SER A 55 17.55 -4.42 2.40
N SER A 56 17.62 -4.06 1.12
CA SER A 56 18.81 -4.26 0.31
C SER A 56 18.93 -3.15 -0.74
N ASN A 57 20.16 -2.75 -1.03
CA ASN A 57 20.53 -1.83 -2.10
C ASN A 57 21.44 -2.49 -3.15
N SER A 58 21.47 -3.82 -3.19
CA SER A 58 22.41 -4.61 -3.98
C SER A 58 22.22 -4.52 -5.50
N VAL A 59 21.04 -4.05 -5.96
CA VAL A 59 20.75 -3.95 -7.40
C VAL A 59 21.45 -2.76 -8.04
N ARG A 60 21.40 -1.58 -7.41
CA ARG A 60 22.00 -0.35 -7.93
C ARG A 60 23.22 0.13 -7.15
N GLY A 61 23.39 -0.31 -5.91
CA GLY A 61 24.49 0.10 -5.03
C GLY A 61 24.41 1.57 -4.61
N PHE A 62 23.22 2.19 -4.62
CA PHE A 62 23.01 3.54 -4.10
C PHE A 62 23.00 3.51 -2.57
N LYS A 63 23.01 4.68 -1.93
CA LYS A 63 22.91 4.77 -0.46
C LYS A 63 21.54 4.38 0.05
N LYS A 64 20.49 4.58 -0.79
CA LYS A 64 19.14 4.19 -0.49
C LYS A 64 18.89 2.70 -0.75
N GLU A 65 17.85 2.17 -0.15
CA GLU A 65 17.35 0.84 -0.45
C GLU A 65 16.78 0.72 -1.88
N ASP A 66 16.92 -0.45 -2.51
CA ASP A 66 16.29 -0.84 -3.77
C ASP A 66 15.05 -1.69 -3.53
N ILE A 67 15.04 -2.43 -2.43
CA ILE A 67 13.97 -3.33 -2.04
C ILE A 67 13.86 -3.39 -0.52
N VAL A 68 12.63 -3.42 -0.03
CA VAL A 68 12.32 -3.65 1.39
C VAL A 68 11.21 -4.67 1.52
N SER A 69 11.40 -5.63 2.44
CA SER A 69 10.35 -6.51 2.93
C SER A 69 9.99 -6.08 4.34
N VAL A 70 8.72 -5.80 4.58
CA VAL A 70 8.24 -5.32 5.89
C VAL A 70 7.06 -6.16 6.37
N ASN A 71 7.05 -6.45 7.68
CA ASN A 71 5.93 -7.01 8.40
C ASN A 71 5.31 -5.94 9.29
N PHE A 72 3.98 -5.89 9.32
CA PHE A 72 3.18 -4.97 10.11
C PHE A 72 2.40 -5.72 11.19
N LYS A 73 2.32 -5.14 12.36
CA LYS A 73 1.36 -5.51 13.40
C LYS A 73 0.51 -4.28 13.71
N PHE A 74 -0.79 -4.35 13.44
CA PHE A 74 -1.72 -3.28 13.76
C PHE A 74 -2.18 -3.34 15.22
N LYS A 75 -2.64 -2.20 15.76
CA LYS A 75 -3.21 -2.15 17.12
C LYS A 75 -4.46 -3.02 17.25
N SER A 76 -5.21 -3.21 16.18
CA SER A 76 -6.36 -4.11 16.08
C SER A 76 -6.02 -5.60 16.18
N GLY A 77 -4.73 -5.97 16.12
CA GLY A 77 -4.26 -7.35 16.08
C GLY A 77 -4.09 -7.93 14.68
N ILE A 78 -4.51 -7.23 13.64
CA ILE A 78 -4.28 -7.60 12.23
C ILE A 78 -2.78 -7.67 11.97
N LEU A 79 -2.36 -8.68 11.20
CA LEU A 79 -0.99 -8.83 10.73
C LEU A 79 -0.93 -8.56 9.22
N GLY A 80 0.17 -7.98 8.76
CA GLY A 80 0.38 -7.73 7.34
C GLY A 80 1.84 -7.88 6.94
N ASN A 81 2.06 -8.07 5.64
CA ASN A 81 3.38 -7.93 5.05
C ASN A 81 3.29 -7.15 3.74
N PHE A 82 4.39 -6.51 3.38
CA PHE A 82 4.51 -5.77 2.13
C PHE A 82 5.93 -5.90 1.57
N LEU A 83 6.02 -6.11 0.26
CA LEU A 83 7.27 -6.05 -0.48
C LEU A 83 7.25 -4.79 -1.35
N ILE A 84 8.25 -3.93 -1.20
CA ILE A 84 8.39 -2.75 -2.06
C ILE A 84 9.74 -2.75 -2.77
N THR A 85 9.73 -2.44 -4.07
CA THR A 85 10.95 -2.27 -4.86
C THR A 85 10.74 -1.27 -6.00
N ASP A 86 11.74 -0.40 -6.22
CA ASP A 86 11.80 0.47 -7.39
C ASP A 86 12.78 -0.03 -8.46
N SER A 87 13.29 -1.26 -8.31
CA SER A 87 14.25 -1.90 -9.22
C SER A 87 13.71 -3.15 -9.91
N GLY A 88 12.58 -3.68 -9.47
CA GLY A 88 11.96 -4.89 -10.00
C GLY A 88 11.01 -4.61 -11.15
N SER A 89 11.00 -5.48 -12.17
CA SER A 89 10.00 -5.46 -13.24
C SER A 89 8.78 -6.25 -12.78
N SER A 90 7.70 -5.57 -12.44
CA SER A 90 6.46 -6.21 -12.03
C SER A 90 5.24 -5.38 -12.45
N PRO A 91 4.06 -5.99 -12.55
CA PRO A 91 2.82 -5.28 -12.86
C PRO A 91 2.13 -4.73 -11.61
N TRP A 92 2.63 -5.04 -10.40
CA TRP A 92 1.89 -4.84 -9.16
C TRP A 92 2.22 -3.49 -8.52
N SER A 93 1.31 -2.57 -8.66
CA SER A 93 1.24 -1.34 -7.89
C SER A 93 -0.18 -0.77 -7.96
N TRP A 94 -0.60 -0.10 -6.93
CA TRP A 94 -1.90 0.58 -6.92
C TRP A 94 -2.08 1.52 -8.12
N GLU A 95 -1.06 2.31 -8.43
CA GLU A 95 -1.09 3.31 -9.53
C GLU A 95 -1.35 2.67 -10.90
N THR A 96 -0.71 1.52 -11.18
CA THR A 96 -0.92 0.80 -12.45
C THR A 96 -2.17 -0.06 -12.43
N ASP A 97 -2.61 -0.50 -11.28
CA ASP A 97 -3.78 -1.37 -11.16
C ASP A 97 -5.08 -0.60 -11.42
N LEU A 98 -5.22 0.61 -10.88
CA LEU A 98 -6.37 1.49 -11.10
C LEU A 98 -6.23 2.40 -12.33
N GLY A 99 -4.99 2.71 -12.74
CA GLY A 99 -4.71 3.64 -13.83
C GLY A 99 -4.99 5.10 -13.44
N GLU A 100 -4.78 5.44 -12.18
CA GLU A 100 -4.96 6.82 -11.67
C GLU A 100 -3.96 7.79 -12.29
N ASN A 101 -2.74 7.33 -12.56
CA ASN A 101 -1.71 8.12 -13.19
C ASN A 101 -1.71 7.88 -14.70
N ILE A 102 -2.15 8.87 -15.48
CA ILE A 102 -2.22 8.80 -16.95
C ILE A 102 -0.86 8.56 -17.61
N SER A 103 0.23 8.83 -16.92
CA SER A 103 1.60 8.59 -17.43
C SER A 103 2.04 7.13 -17.30
N LEU A 104 1.27 6.29 -16.60
CA LEU A 104 1.55 4.87 -16.40
C LEU A 104 0.51 4.00 -17.14
N PRO A 105 0.89 2.81 -17.59
CA PRO A 105 -0.07 1.89 -18.20
C PRO A 105 -1.08 1.40 -17.14
N LYS A 106 -2.36 1.33 -17.50
CA LYS A 106 -3.37 0.64 -16.69
C LYS A 106 -3.27 -0.87 -16.95
N LEU A 107 -2.89 -1.63 -15.93
CA LEU A 107 -2.69 -3.08 -16.02
C LEU A 107 -3.88 -3.88 -15.46
N GLY A 108 -4.60 -3.33 -14.50
CA GLY A 108 -5.82 -3.95 -13.95
C GLY A 108 -5.55 -5.19 -13.08
N GLU A 109 -4.34 -5.34 -12.58
CA GLU A 109 -3.96 -6.40 -11.65
C GLU A 109 -4.35 -6.04 -10.22
N ASN A 110 -4.11 -6.93 -9.26
CA ASN A 110 -4.30 -6.65 -7.84
C ASN A 110 -3.00 -6.87 -7.08
N SER A 111 -2.57 -5.80 -6.42
CA SER A 111 -1.31 -5.76 -5.68
C SER A 111 -1.44 -6.08 -4.20
N VAL A 112 -2.66 -6.07 -3.65
CA VAL A 112 -2.93 -6.36 -2.24
C VAL A 112 -3.99 -7.46 -2.10
N ARG A 113 -3.78 -8.37 -1.15
CA ARG A 113 -4.73 -9.39 -0.72
C ARG A 113 -5.05 -9.19 0.75
N ILE A 114 -6.35 -9.15 1.04
CA ILE A 114 -6.87 -8.95 2.40
C ILE A 114 -7.64 -10.20 2.78
N ILE A 115 -7.32 -10.78 3.93
CA ILE A 115 -7.93 -12.02 4.41
C ILE A 115 -8.80 -11.73 5.62
N GLY A 116 -10.04 -12.19 5.57
CA GLY A 116 -10.99 -12.15 6.68
C GLY A 116 -11.56 -13.51 7.00
N THR A 117 -12.29 -13.61 8.11
CA THR A 117 -12.94 -14.86 8.56
C THR A 117 -14.12 -15.27 7.69
N GLU A 118 -14.81 -14.30 7.09
CA GLU A 118 -16.02 -14.51 6.27
C GLU A 118 -15.76 -14.43 4.78
N GLY A 119 -14.59 -13.90 4.38
CA GLY A 119 -14.20 -13.71 3.00
C GLY A 119 -12.88 -13.00 2.88
N SER A 120 -12.37 -12.92 1.65
CA SER A 120 -11.10 -12.29 1.32
C SER A 120 -11.27 -11.36 0.13
N LEU A 121 -10.45 -10.31 0.05
CA LEU A 121 -10.47 -9.34 -1.04
C LEU A 121 -9.14 -9.34 -1.78
N GLU A 122 -9.23 -9.26 -3.09
CA GLU A 122 -8.14 -8.77 -3.93
C GLU A 122 -8.38 -7.28 -4.20
N PHE A 123 -7.34 -6.48 -4.09
CA PHE A 123 -7.43 -5.03 -4.13
C PHE A 123 -6.28 -4.45 -4.99
N PRO A 124 -6.46 -3.38 -5.75
CA PRO A 124 -7.56 -2.41 -5.70
C PRO A 124 -8.79 -2.74 -6.57
N ASN A 125 -8.69 -3.63 -7.56
CA ASN A 125 -9.87 -4.07 -8.33
C ASN A 125 -10.64 -5.08 -7.48
N ILE A 126 -11.66 -4.61 -6.76
CA ILE A 126 -12.31 -5.33 -5.69
C ILE A 126 -12.91 -6.65 -6.16
N LYS A 127 -12.21 -7.76 -5.87
CA LYS A 127 -12.67 -9.12 -6.09
C LYS A 127 -12.88 -9.80 -4.75
N LEU A 128 -14.12 -10.13 -4.44
CA LEU A 128 -14.49 -10.78 -3.20
C LEU A 128 -14.45 -12.31 -3.37
N TRP A 129 -13.74 -12.98 -2.49
CA TRP A 129 -13.76 -14.42 -2.34
C TRP A 129 -14.55 -14.79 -1.11
N SER A 130 -15.59 -15.63 -1.26
CA SER A 130 -16.40 -16.08 -0.13
C SER A 130 -16.95 -17.48 -0.38
N TYR A 131 -17.40 -18.15 0.67
CA TYR A 131 -18.10 -19.42 0.53
C TYR A 131 -19.51 -19.24 -0.02
N LYS A 132 -19.91 -20.06 -0.97
CA LYS A 132 -21.22 -20.00 -1.64
C LYS A 132 -22.37 -20.18 -0.66
N ASN A 133 -22.22 -21.11 0.24
CA ASN A 133 -23.21 -21.39 1.27
C ASN A 133 -22.68 -20.84 2.60
N LYS A 134 -23.31 -19.81 3.12
CA LYS A 134 -23.00 -19.29 4.46
C LYS A 134 -23.50 -20.29 5.50
N LYS A 135 -22.75 -21.38 5.67
CA LYS A 135 -22.93 -22.31 6.79
C LYS A 135 -22.34 -21.65 8.05
N ILE A 136 -22.84 -22.07 9.23
CA ILE A 136 -22.28 -21.60 10.51
C ILE A 136 -20.79 -21.99 10.64
N ASN A 137 -20.39 -23.10 10.02
CA ASN A 137 -19.02 -23.60 10.02
C ASN A 137 -18.63 -24.02 8.59
N ASN A 138 -18.20 -23.07 7.76
CA ASN A 138 -17.53 -23.40 6.51
C ASN A 138 -16.10 -23.88 6.79
N ASP A 139 -15.62 -24.85 6.01
CA ASP A 139 -14.27 -25.35 6.13
C ASP A 139 -13.53 -25.31 4.77
N TRP A 140 -12.24 -25.62 4.79
CA TRP A 140 -11.37 -25.57 3.59
C TRP A 140 -11.74 -26.58 2.48
N LYS A 141 -12.72 -27.44 2.69
CA LYS A 141 -13.26 -28.38 1.69
C LYS A 141 -14.52 -27.85 1.02
N ASP A 142 -15.11 -26.78 1.54
CA ASP A 142 -16.29 -26.16 0.94
C ASP A 142 -15.87 -25.29 -0.26
N ASP A 143 -16.75 -25.18 -1.27
CA ASP A 143 -16.51 -24.38 -2.45
C ASP A 143 -16.42 -22.90 -2.12
N ILE A 144 -15.34 -22.28 -2.56
CA ILE A 144 -15.13 -20.83 -2.50
C ILE A 144 -15.31 -20.21 -3.88
N PHE A 145 -15.96 -19.06 -3.96
CA PHE A 145 -16.31 -18.36 -5.19
C PHE A 145 -15.76 -16.96 -5.20
N LYS A 146 -15.44 -16.51 -6.41
CA LYS A 146 -15.00 -15.14 -6.67
C LYS A 146 -16.14 -14.34 -7.30
N GLU A 147 -16.33 -13.13 -6.80
CA GLU A 147 -17.27 -12.14 -7.30
C GLU A 147 -16.54 -10.82 -7.54
N ASP A 148 -16.77 -10.21 -8.70
CA ASP A 148 -16.28 -8.86 -8.99
C ASP A 148 -17.27 -7.85 -8.39
N ILE A 149 -16.81 -7.04 -7.43
CA ILE A 149 -17.60 -6.00 -6.81
C ILE A 149 -17.36 -4.69 -7.55
N SER A 150 -18.41 -4.13 -8.13
CA SER A 150 -18.33 -2.83 -8.77
C SER A 150 -18.04 -1.75 -7.74
N SER A 151 -17.00 -0.95 -7.97
CA SER A 151 -16.72 0.27 -7.24
C SER A 151 -17.28 1.48 -7.97
N LEU A 152 -17.55 2.56 -7.24
CA LEU A 152 -17.83 3.85 -7.86
C LEU A 152 -16.55 4.34 -8.53
N GLU A 153 -16.63 4.64 -9.82
CA GLU A 153 -15.54 5.33 -10.51
C GLU A 153 -15.52 6.79 -10.05
N VAL A 154 -14.56 7.13 -9.23
CA VAL A 154 -14.32 8.50 -8.76
C VAL A 154 -12.90 8.87 -9.16
N ASP A 155 -12.75 9.99 -9.88
CA ASP A 155 -11.43 10.56 -10.13
C ASP A 155 -10.85 11.08 -8.80
N PRO A 156 -9.74 10.52 -8.31
CA PRO A 156 -9.18 10.87 -7.01
C PRO A 156 -8.67 12.31 -6.95
N TYR A 157 -8.15 12.84 -8.06
CA TYR A 157 -7.68 14.24 -8.12
C TYR A 157 -8.85 15.22 -8.03
N VAL A 158 -9.95 14.93 -8.73
CA VAL A 158 -11.18 15.74 -8.62
C VAL A 158 -11.75 15.66 -7.21
N ALA A 159 -11.83 14.47 -6.64
CA ALA A 159 -12.32 14.27 -5.27
C ALA A 159 -11.47 15.04 -4.25
N GLN A 160 -10.15 15.00 -4.37
CA GLN A 160 -9.21 15.73 -3.52
C GLN A 160 -9.43 17.25 -3.60
N LEU A 161 -9.57 17.79 -4.82
CA LEU A 161 -9.80 19.23 -5.02
C LEU A 161 -11.14 19.70 -4.47
N LEU A 162 -12.19 18.90 -4.63
CA LEU A 162 -13.52 19.19 -4.08
C LEU A 162 -13.48 19.16 -2.55
N HIS A 163 -12.82 18.15 -1.96
CA HIS A 163 -12.64 18.08 -0.51
C HIS A 163 -11.84 19.27 0.02
N PHE A 164 -10.72 19.62 -0.63
CA PHE A 164 -9.91 20.77 -0.25
C PHE A 164 -10.70 22.10 -0.29
N LYS A 165 -11.51 22.29 -1.35
CA LYS A 165 -12.45 23.43 -1.43
C LYS A 165 -13.40 23.47 -0.22
N ASP A 166 -13.97 22.33 0.17
CA ASP A 166 -14.92 22.30 1.29
C ASP A 166 -14.22 22.53 2.64
N VAL A 167 -12.97 22.10 2.80
CA VAL A 167 -12.12 22.45 3.96
C VAL A 167 -11.87 23.96 4.03
N ILE A 168 -11.50 24.62 2.92
CA ILE A 168 -11.29 26.08 2.86
C ILE A 168 -12.57 26.82 3.25
N LEU A 169 -13.72 26.33 2.79
CA LEU A 169 -15.03 26.89 3.11
C LEU A 169 -15.53 26.52 4.52
N ARG A 170 -14.73 25.79 5.29
CA ARG A 170 -15.06 25.33 6.65
C ARG A 170 -16.35 24.47 6.72
N LYS A 171 -16.65 23.73 5.67
CA LYS A 171 -17.78 22.80 5.61
C LYS A 171 -17.42 21.41 6.16
N THR A 172 -16.15 21.06 6.14
CA THR A 172 -15.63 19.80 6.65
C THR A 172 -14.22 19.99 7.19
N GLU A 173 -13.78 19.06 8.05
CA GLU A 173 -12.40 18.94 8.49
C GLU A 173 -11.55 18.21 7.45
N PRO A 174 -10.21 18.44 7.41
CA PRO A 174 -9.31 17.65 6.55
C PRO A 174 -9.38 16.17 6.88
N LEU A 175 -9.57 15.32 5.90
CA LEU A 175 -9.46 13.85 6.04
C LEU A 175 -8.09 13.44 6.56
N THR A 176 -7.04 13.99 5.96
CA THR A 176 -5.65 13.84 6.41
C THR A 176 -5.15 15.17 6.92
N ASN A 177 -5.00 15.31 8.22
CA ASN A 177 -4.42 16.49 8.84
C ASN A 177 -2.93 16.26 9.14
N ALA A 178 -2.21 17.33 9.57
CA ALA A 178 -0.78 17.26 9.84
C ALA A 178 -0.40 16.22 10.90
N LYS A 179 -1.24 15.99 11.91
CA LYS A 179 -1.01 14.98 12.94
C LYS A 179 -1.12 13.58 12.36
N ASP A 180 -2.09 13.34 11.51
CA ASP A 180 -2.29 12.05 10.84
C ASP A 180 -1.13 11.77 9.87
N ALA A 181 -0.76 12.72 9.02
CA ALA A 181 0.40 12.60 8.13
C ALA A 181 1.72 12.33 8.90
N MET A 182 1.88 12.92 10.08
CA MET A 182 3.04 12.65 10.96
C MET A 182 3.04 11.19 11.45
N GLU A 183 1.91 10.60 11.77
CA GLU A 183 1.85 9.18 12.17
C GLU A 183 2.20 8.25 11.00
N THR A 184 1.77 8.56 9.77
CA THR A 184 2.21 7.85 8.56
C THR A 184 3.73 7.92 8.39
N LEU A 185 4.31 9.11 8.51
CA LEU A 185 5.76 9.30 8.38
C LEU A 185 6.54 8.55 9.47
N LYS A 186 6.06 8.53 10.71
CA LYS A 186 6.67 7.75 11.80
C LYS A 186 6.75 6.26 11.46
N VAL A 187 5.71 5.69 10.88
CA VAL A 187 5.73 4.29 10.45
C VAL A 187 6.78 4.08 9.36
N ALA A 188 6.86 4.97 8.36
CA ALA A 188 7.85 4.88 7.29
C ALA A 188 9.30 4.94 7.83
N ILE A 189 9.57 5.86 8.78
CA ILE A 189 10.88 5.95 9.45
C ILE A 189 11.16 4.68 10.25
N SER A 190 10.19 4.18 11.02
CA SER A 190 10.36 2.94 11.80
C SER A 190 10.68 1.72 10.95
N ILE A 191 10.21 1.70 9.69
CA ILE A 191 10.56 0.64 8.73
C ILE A 191 12.05 0.71 8.37
N LEU A 192 12.57 1.91 8.10
CA LEU A 192 13.98 2.11 7.78
C LEU A 192 14.87 1.77 8.99
N ASP A 193 14.53 2.31 10.17
CA ASP A 193 15.27 2.02 11.41
C ASP A 193 15.32 0.51 11.70
N SER A 194 14.18 -0.19 11.55
CA SER A 194 14.13 -1.65 11.74
C SER A 194 14.94 -2.43 10.72
N ALA A 195 15.17 -1.90 9.52
CA ALA A 195 15.97 -2.54 8.49
C ALA A 195 17.47 -2.37 8.72
N ASP A 196 17.87 -1.25 9.35
CA ASP A 196 19.27 -0.96 9.71
C ASP A 196 19.75 -1.77 10.94
N ASP A 197 18.81 -2.14 11.83
CA ASP A 197 19.08 -2.93 13.03
C ASP A 197 19.26 -4.43 12.76
N ASN A 198 18.97 -4.94 11.57
CA ASN A 198 19.01 -6.34 11.15
C ASN A 198 20.07 -6.59 10.08
#